data_92eb272dafe6a0857b35db7721926838
#
_entry.id   92eb272dafe6a0857b35db7721926838
#
_cell.length_a   1.000
_cell.length_b   1.000
_cell.length_c   1.000
_cell.angle_alpha   90.00
_cell.angle_beta   90.00
_cell.angle_gamma   90.00
#
_symmetry.space_group_name_H-M   'P 1'
#
loop_
_entity.id
_entity.type
_entity.pdbx_description
1 polymer ?
#
loop_
_entity_poly.entity_id
_entity_poly.type
_entity_poly.pdbx_seq_one_letter_code
_entity_poly.pdbx_strand_id
1 'polypeptide(L)'
;MKEEWINAFGKMTYGIYVLTSCHQQEINGMIASWVSQVSYAPPQIMVAVHTRRYSRQLIEKGGCFALHVLAKSQQNFLSRFKGEDPAAKFTELNWTAGKTGCPILGDCLAYLECELKFRYQPGNHTLFIGEVVDAGVFAKASPLTTGEYAGTYLGKD
;
A
#
# COMPACT_ATOMS: atom_id res chain seq x y z
N MET A 1 -15.58 -17.66 8.07
CA MET A 1 -15.42 -16.80 9.28
C MET A 1 -16.81 -16.61 9.90
N LYS A 2 -16.96 -16.64 11.24
CA LYS A 2 -18.26 -16.40 11.90
C LYS A 2 -18.71 -14.96 11.66
N GLU A 3 -20.01 -14.74 11.52
CA GLU A 3 -20.60 -13.43 11.22
C GLU A 3 -20.25 -12.37 12.29
N GLU A 4 -20.27 -12.75 13.54
CA GLU A 4 -19.89 -11.89 14.66
C GLU A 4 -18.45 -11.38 14.55
N TRP A 5 -17.53 -12.24 14.06
CA TRP A 5 -16.12 -11.83 13.84
C TRP A 5 -15.98 -10.87 12.68
N ILE A 6 -16.72 -11.11 11.58
CA ILE A 6 -16.78 -10.20 10.44
C ILE A 6 -17.25 -8.82 10.89
N ASN A 7 -18.31 -8.77 11.68
CA ASN A 7 -18.86 -7.53 12.20
C ASN A 7 -17.88 -6.81 13.14
N ALA A 8 -17.16 -7.55 13.99
CA ALA A 8 -16.14 -6.98 14.87
C ALA A 8 -14.95 -6.41 14.10
N PHE A 9 -14.40 -7.16 13.12
CA PHE A 9 -13.34 -6.67 12.24
C PHE A 9 -13.78 -5.45 11.42
N GLY A 10 -15.04 -5.40 10.99
CA GLY A 10 -15.61 -4.26 10.28
C GLY A 10 -15.69 -2.96 11.11
N LYS A 11 -15.45 -3.01 12.43
CA LYS A 11 -15.35 -1.82 13.28
C LYS A 11 -13.93 -1.26 13.36
N MET A 12 -12.93 -1.99 12.89
CA MET A 12 -11.55 -1.49 12.84
C MET A 12 -11.42 -0.46 11.72
N THR A 13 -10.83 0.68 12.05
CA THR A 13 -10.56 1.75 11.08
C THR A 13 -9.11 1.71 10.65
N TYR A 14 -8.89 1.79 9.33
CA TYR A 14 -7.57 1.80 8.70
C TYR A 14 -7.42 3.02 7.81
N GLY A 15 -6.19 3.48 7.62
CA GLY A 15 -5.86 4.34 6.48
C GLY A 15 -6.01 3.58 5.16
N ILE A 16 -6.23 4.30 4.07
CA ILE A 16 -6.24 3.75 2.72
C ILE A 16 -5.06 4.32 1.95
N TYR A 17 -4.26 3.44 1.39
CA TYR A 17 -2.98 3.73 0.77
C TYR A 17 -2.89 3.12 -0.63
N VAL A 18 -2.01 3.65 -1.45
CA VAL A 18 -1.47 2.94 -2.62
C VAL A 18 -0.12 2.38 -2.26
N LEU A 19 0.04 1.07 -2.42
CA LEU A 19 1.32 0.37 -2.32
C LEU A 19 1.88 0.18 -3.72
N THR A 20 3.06 0.71 -4.00
CA THR A 20 3.79 0.46 -5.24
C THR A 20 4.96 -0.49 -4.99
N SER A 21 5.30 -1.26 -5.99
CA SER A 21 6.37 -2.24 -5.96
C SER A 21 7.03 -2.36 -7.31
N CYS A 22 8.29 -2.78 -7.34
CA CYS A 22 9.03 -2.99 -8.57
C CYS A 22 10.01 -4.15 -8.47
N HIS A 23 10.34 -4.71 -9.62
CA HIS A 23 11.46 -5.63 -9.80
C HIS A 23 11.92 -5.55 -11.26
N GLN A 24 13.20 -5.20 -11.48
CA GLN A 24 13.72 -4.93 -12.82
C GLN A 24 12.90 -3.83 -13.53
N GLN A 25 12.26 -4.15 -14.66
CA GLN A 25 11.41 -3.22 -15.42
C GLN A 25 9.91 -3.37 -15.10
N GLU A 26 9.57 -4.33 -14.23
CA GLU A 26 8.18 -4.57 -13.85
C GLU A 26 7.81 -3.71 -12.65
N ILE A 27 6.68 -3.03 -12.76
CA ILE A 27 6.09 -2.21 -11.69
C ILE A 27 4.64 -2.62 -11.46
N ASN A 28 4.16 -2.46 -10.24
CA ASN A 28 2.75 -2.59 -9.93
C ASN A 28 2.35 -1.65 -8.80
N GLY A 29 1.05 -1.36 -8.75
CA GLY A 29 0.42 -0.66 -7.65
C GLY A 29 -0.85 -1.38 -7.21
N MET A 30 -1.16 -1.31 -5.93
CA MET A 30 -2.40 -1.86 -5.35
C MET A 30 -2.89 -1.00 -4.19
N ILE A 31 -4.18 -1.09 -3.90
CA ILE A 31 -4.72 -0.51 -2.67
C ILE A 31 -4.32 -1.38 -1.48
N ALA A 32 -3.84 -0.76 -0.43
CA ALA A 32 -3.51 -1.39 0.84
C ALA A 32 -4.16 -0.63 1.99
N SER A 33 -4.59 -1.35 3.03
CA SER A 33 -5.16 -0.75 4.25
C SER A 33 -4.59 -1.38 5.52
N TRP A 34 -4.10 -2.60 5.46
CA TRP A 34 -3.48 -3.24 6.62
C TRP A 34 -2.02 -2.83 6.72
N VAL A 35 -1.82 -1.62 7.23
CA VAL A 35 -0.53 -0.94 7.34
C VAL A 35 -0.37 -0.39 8.74
N SER A 36 0.82 -0.50 9.29
CA SER A 36 1.16 0.10 10.58
C SER A 36 2.63 0.49 10.64
N GLN A 37 2.93 1.61 11.30
CA GLN A 37 4.27 1.84 11.81
C GLN A 37 4.57 0.82 12.91
N VAL A 38 5.71 0.16 12.85
CA VAL A 38 6.10 -0.92 13.78
C VAL A 38 7.41 -0.66 14.52
N SER A 39 8.18 0.34 14.10
CA SER A 39 9.41 0.78 14.77
C SER A 39 9.61 2.27 14.56
N TYR A 40 10.25 2.90 15.55
CA TYR A 40 10.64 4.31 15.49
C TYR A 40 12.14 4.46 15.16
N ALA A 41 12.98 3.60 15.70
CA ALA A 41 14.42 3.61 15.47
C ALA A 41 14.96 2.18 15.29
N PRO A 42 15.26 1.75 14.05
CA PRO A 42 15.05 2.46 12.79
C PRO A 42 13.56 2.64 12.45
N PRO A 43 13.19 3.66 11.65
CA PRO A 43 11.80 3.85 11.24
C PRO A 43 11.36 2.73 10.31
N GLN A 44 10.34 1.97 10.72
CA GLN A 44 9.85 0.81 9.95
C GLN A 44 8.33 0.82 9.86
N ILE A 45 7.83 0.40 8.71
CA ILE A 45 6.41 0.15 8.48
C ILE A 45 6.18 -1.31 8.07
N MET A 46 5.04 -1.83 8.49
CA MET A 46 4.52 -3.13 8.07
C MET A 46 3.38 -2.93 7.09
N VAL A 47 3.33 -3.73 6.04
CA VAL A 47 2.17 -3.88 5.16
C VAL A 47 1.82 -5.35 4.99
N ALA A 48 0.53 -5.69 5.11
CA ALA A 48 0.04 -7.03 4.84
C ALA A 48 -0.48 -7.13 3.40
N VAL A 49 0.09 -8.03 2.62
CA VAL A 49 -0.27 -8.25 1.21
C VAL A 49 -0.76 -9.68 1.03
N HIS A 50 -1.96 -9.83 0.46
CA HIS A 50 -2.52 -11.16 0.19
C HIS A 50 -1.61 -11.98 -0.73
N THR A 51 -1.46 -13.28 -0.44
CA THR A 51 -0.49 -14.16 -1.11
C THR A 51 -0.69 -14.29 -2.62
N ARG A 52 -1.89 -14.04 -3.13
CA ARG A 52 -2.23 -14.05 -4.58
C ARG A 52 -1.94 -12.74 -5.30
N ARG A 53 -1.59 -11.65 -4.59
CA ARG A 53 -1.34 -10.36 -5.24
C ARG A 53 0.00 -10.34 -5.98
N TYR A 54 0.00 -9.79 -7.19
CA TYR A 54 1.22 -9.64 -7.98
C TYR A 54 2.28 -8.77 -7.28
N SER A 55 1.86 -7.72 -6.57
CA SER A 55 2.76 -6.90 -5.75
C SER A 55 3.58 -7.71 -4.75
N ARG A 56 3.01 -8.80 -4.18
CA ARG A 56 3.76 -9.70 -3.29
C ARG A 56 5.01 -10.24 -3.97
N GLN A 57 4.87 -10.73 -5.20
CA GLN A 57 5.99 -11.30 -5.95
C GLN A 57 7.05 -10.24 -6.27
N LEU A 58 6.63 -9.03 -6.64
CA LEU A 58 7.55 -7.93 -6.92
C LEU A 58 8.31 -7.50 -5.67
N ILE A 59 7.65 -7.38 -4.53
CA ILE A 59 8.30 -7.03 -3.25
C ILE A 59 9.31 -8.10 -2.85
N GLU A 60 8.97 -9.39 -2.98
CA GLU A 60 9.88 -10.49 -2.63
C GLU A 60 11.12 -10.52 -3.52
N LYS A 61 10.96 -10.25 -4.82
CA LYS A 61 12.06 -10.26 -5.78
C LYS A 61 12.85 -8.95 -5.79
N GLY A 62 12.17 -7.83 -5.67
CA GLY A 62 12.77 -6.49 -5.73
C GLY A 62 13.36 -6.02 -4.41
N GLY A 63 12.88 -6.56 -3.28
CA GLY A 63 13.37 -6.19 -1.96
C GLY A 63 12.97 -4.78 -1.51
N CYS A 64 11.91 -4.22 -2.10
CA CYS A 64 11.47 -2.85 -1.82
C CYS A 64 9.99 -2.63 -2.10
N PHE A 65 9.45 -1.57 -1.53
CA PHE A 65 8.10 -1.05 -1.81
C PHE A 65 8.00 0.42 -1.43
N ALA A 66 6.99 1.11 -1.95
CA ALA A 66 6.65 2.45 -1.48
C ALA A 66 5.17 2.52 -1.11
N LEU A 67 4.88 3.24 -0.03
CA LEU A 67 3.54 3.46 0.48
C LEU A 67 3.15 4.92 0.27
N HIS A 68 1.95 5.15 -0.29
CA HIS A 68 1.44 6.49 -0.59
C HIS A 68 0.17 6.74 0.20
N VAL A 69 0.18 7.80 0.98
CA VAL A 69 -0.99 8.29 1.74
C VAL A 69 -1.91 9.04 0.79
N LEU A 70 -3.15 8.59 0.64
CA LEU A 70 -4.15 9.26 -0.19
C LEU A 70 -4.89 10.34 0.59
N ALA A 71 -5.23 11.44 -0.09
CA ALA A 71 -6.17 12.41 0.43
C ALA A 71 -7.60 11.88 0.38
N LYS A 72 -8.45 12.35 1.28
CA LYS A 72 -9.88 12.07 1.31
C LYS A 72 -10.59 12.33 -0.03
N SER A 73 -10.13 13.33 -0.78
CA SER A 73 -10.62 13.69 -2.12
C SER A 73 -10.16 12.74 -3.23
N GLN A 74 -9.23 11.82 -2.97
CA GLN A 74 -8.60 10.96 -3.98
C GLN A 74 -9.21 9.55 -4.06
N GLN A 75 -10.50 9.41 -3.80
CA GLN A 75 -11.20 8.12 -3.88
C GLN A 75 -11.18 7.50 -5.29
N ASN A 76 -10.97 8.32 -6.34
CA ASN A 76 -10.79 7.86 -7.71
C ASN A 76 -9.57 6.93 -7.90
N PHE A 77 -8.54 7.04 -7.06
CA PHE A 77 -7.40 6.11 -7.06
C PHE A 77 -7.81 4.68 -6.72
N LEU A 78 -8.89 4.48 -5.98
CA LEU A 78 -9.34 3.14 -5.58
C LEU A 78 -9.71 2.28 -6.79
N SER A 79 -10.45 2.81 -7.76
CA SER A 79 -10.81 2.08 -8.98
C SER A 79 -9.59 1.80 -9.85
N ARG A 80 -8.71 2.77 -10.00
CA ARG A 80 -7.49 2.68 -10.82
C ARG A 80 -6.58 1.55 -10.35
N PHE A 81 -6.31 1.48 -9.05
CA PHE A 81 -5.36 0.50 -8.48
C PHE A 81 -5.99 -0.85 -8.11
N LYS A 82 -7.31 -1.02 -8.30
CA LYS A 82 -7.99 -2.32 -8.22
C LYS A 82 -7.92 -3.13 -9.51
N GLY A 83 -7.59 -2.52 -10.65
CA GLY A 83 -7.46 -3.20 -11.95
C GLY A 83 -6.37 -4.28 -11.95
N GLU A 84 -6.44 -5.20 -12.91
CA GLU A 84 -5.50 -6.32 -13.03
C GLU A 84 -4.25 -5.96 -13.85
N ASP A 85 -4.38 -5.09 -14.86
CA ASP A 85 -3.28 -4.69 -15.74
C ASP A 85 -2.33 -3.71 -15.04
N PRO A 86 -1.08 -4.11 -14.69
CA PRO A 86 -0.14 -3.23 -14.03
C PRO A 86 0.20 -1.96 -14.82
N ALA A 87 0.35 -2.06 -16.13
CA ALA A 87 0.72 -0.93 -16.99
C ALA A 87 -0.39 0.14 -17.03
N ALA A 88 -1.64 -0.29 -17.16
CA ALA A 88 -2.79 0.61 -17.21
C ALA A 88 -2.94 1.45 -15.93
N LYS A 89 -2.50 0.95 -14.78
CA LYS A 89 -2.60 1.66 -13.50
C LYS A 89 -1.80 2.95 -13.47
N PHE A 90 -0.68 3.02 -14.21
CA PHE A 90 0.24 4.16 -14.21
C PHE A 90 0.06 5.09 -15.41
N THR A 91 -0.80 4.73 -16.36
CA THR A 91 -1.10 5.58 -17.53
C THR A 91 -1.65 6.93 -17.07
N GLU A 92 -1.09 8.02 -17.61
CA GLU A 92 -1.51 9.40 -17.29
C GLU A 92 -1.40 9.78 -15.79
N LEU A 93 -0.64 9.03 -15.00
CA LEU A 93 -0.28 9.43 -13.65
C LEU A 93 1.04 10.20 -13.61
N ASN A 94 1.09 11.21 -12.74
CA ASN A 94 2.34 11.88 -12.39
C ASN A 94 3.11 11.01 -11.40
N TRP A 95 4.14 10.30 -11.88
CA TRP A 95 5.01 9.49 -11.04
C TRP A 95 6.46 9.52 -11.51
N THR A 96 7.36 9.27 -10.60
CA THR A 96 8.81 9.16 -10.86
C THR A 96 9.35 7.90 -10.17
N ALA A 97 10.49 7.38 -10.66
CA ALA A 97 11.18 6.31 -9.93
C ALA A 97 11.85 6.89 -8.67
N GLY A 98 11.59 6.27 -7.54
CA GLY A 98 12.24 6.59 -6.27
C GLY A 98 13.67 6.06 -6.17
N LYS A 99 14.27 6.16 -5.00
CA LYS A 99 15.63 5.65 -4.70
C LYS A 99 15.76 4.15 -4.87
N THR A 100 14.69 3.40 -4.54
CA THR A 100 14.62 1.94 -4.70
C THR A 100 14.19 1.51 -6.11
N GLY A 101 13.76 2.45 -6.94
CA GLY A 101 13.15 2.22 -8.24
C GLY A 101 11.62 2.05 -8.20
N CYS A 102 11.00 1.99 -7.03
CA CYS A 102 9.55 1.96 -6.91
C CYS A 102 8.92 3.24 -7.45
N PRO A 103 7.75 3.16 -8.13
CA PRO A 103 7.02 4.34 -8.54
C PRO A 103 6.60 5.19 -7.34
N ILE A 104 6.97 6.47 -7.33
CA ILE A 104 6.53 7.48 -6.36
C ILE A 104 5.48 8.35 -7.03
N LEU A 105 4.27 8.35 -6.50
CA LEU A 105 3.13 9.11 -7.04
C LEU A 105 3.19 10.56 -6.54
N GLY A 106 3.31 11.51 -7.46
CA GLY A 106 3.45 12.94 -7.14
C GLY A 106 2.18 13.61 -6.63
N ASP A 107 1.01 13.02 -6.89
CA ASP A 107 -0.28 13.61 -6.55
C ASP A 107 -0.88 13.09 -5.22
N CYS A 108 -0.16 12.28 -4.44
CA CYS A 108 -0.60 11.82 -3.12
C CYS A 108 -0.28 12.86 -2.01
N LEU A 109 -0.76 12.62 -0.78
CA LEU A 109 -0.44 13.50 0.36
C LEU A 109 1.02 13.37 0.79
N ALA A 110 1.47 12.12 0.90
CA ALA A 110 2.80 11.79 1.37
C ALA A 110 3.19 10.41 0.85
N TYR A 111 4.48 10.13 0.86
CA TYR A 111 5.00 8.80 0.58
C TYR A 111 6.05 8.38 1.61
N LEU A 112 6.21 7.07 1.76
CA LEU A 112 7.29 6.42 2.49
C LEU A 112 7.86 5.33 1.58
N GLU A 113 9.12 5.46 1.20
CA GLU A 113 9.83 4.48 0.38
C GLU A 113 10.67 3.57 1.28
N CYS A 114 10.60 2.27 1.07
CA CYS A 114 11.11 1.28 1.99
C CYS A 114 11.97 0.22 1.31
N GLU A 115 13.07 -0.14 1.98
CA GLU A 115 13.77 -1.39 1.75
C GLU A 115 13.21 -2.50 2.63
N LEU A 116 12.93 -3.67 2.04
CA LEU A 116 12.41 -4.83 2.76
C LEU A 116 13.48 -5.36 3.73
N LYS A 117 13.12 -5.51 5.00
CA LYS A 117 13.99 -6.10 6.03
C LYS A 117 13.52 -7.46 6.48
N PHE A 118 12.21 -7.62 6.70
CA PHE A 118 11.63 -8.87 7.20
C PHE A 118 10.35 -9.21 6.47
N ARG A 119 10.07 -10.50 6.37
CA ARG A 119 8.78 -11.01 5.90
C ARG A 119 8.31 -12.15 6.79
N TYR A 120 7.01 -12.21 7.03
CA TYR A 120 6.39 -13.26 7.79
C TYR A 120 5.00 -13.57 7.22
N GLN A 121 4.62 -14.84 7.11
CA GLN A 121 3.33 -15.24 6.56
C GLN A 121 2.54 -16.04 7.60
N PRO A 122 1.74 -15.38 8.45
CA PRO A 122 0.93 -16.05 9.48
C PRO A 122 -0.29 -16.79 8.92
N GLY A 123 -0.73 -16.44 7.72
CA GLY A 123 -1.93 -16.98 7.09
C GLY A 123 -1.96 -16.71 5.59
N ASN A 124 -3.08 -16.19 5.08
CA ASN A 124 -3.25 -15.86 3.65
C ASN A 124 -2.66 -14.50 3.24
N HIS A 125 -2.00 -13.80 4.16
CA HIS A 125 -1.26 -12.57 3.88
C HIS A 125 0.20 -12.74 4.27
N THR A 126 1.09 -12.11 3.50
CA THR A 126 2.49 -11.90 3.86
C THR A 126 2.62 -10.52 4.50
N LEU A 127 3.20 -10.48 5.69
CA LEU A 127 3.57 -9.24 6.36
C LEU A 127 4.98 -8.86 5.88
N PHE A 128 5.09 -7.74 5.19
CA PHE A 128 6.36 -7.17 4.79
C PHE A 128 6.71 -6.03 5.74
N ILE A 129 7.89 -6.08 6.34
CA ILE A 129 8.40 -5.02 7.20
C ILE A 129 9.54 -4.35 6.46
N GLY A 130 9.35 -3.08 6.12
CA GLY A 130 10.32 -2.26 5.41
C GLY A 130 10.86 -1.14 6.28
N GLU A 131 12.17 -0.90 6.19
CA GLU A 131 12.83 0.27 6.76
C GLU A 131 12.65 1.45 5.80
N VAL A 132 12.22 2.58 6.32
CA VAL A 132 12.02 3.79 5.53
C VAL A 132 13.38 4.37 5.14
N VAL A 133 13.64 4.46 3.83
CA VAL A 133 14.88 5.00 3.26
C VAL A 133 14.68 6.36 2.60
N ASP A 134 13.42 6.72 2.30
CA ASP A 134 13.05 8.05 1.84
C ASP A 134 11.57 8.34 2.16
N ALA A 135 11.24 9.61 2.32
CA ALA A 135 9.87 10.04 2.59
C ALA A 135 9.66 11.48 2.15
N GLY A 136 8.44 11.83 1.80
CA GLY A 136 8.07 13.21 1.47
C GLY A 136 6.60 13.50 1.74
N VAL A 137 6.32 14.78 1.94
CA VAL A 137 4.95 15.29 2.11
C VAL A 137 4.70 16.29 0.99
N PHE A 138 3.71 16.03 0.15
CA PHE A 138 3.38 16.87 -1.00
C PHE A 138 2.24 17.84 -0.74
N ALA A 139 1.32 17.53 0.16
CA ALA A 139 0.16 18.35 0.44
C ALA A 139 -0.29 18.26 1.91
N LYS A 140 -1.02 19.29 2.34
CA LYS A 140 -1.67 19.33 3.66
C LYS A 140 -3.17 19.13 3.45
N ALA A 141 -3.67 17.93 3.66
CA ALA A 141 -5.10 17.59 3.61
C ALA A 141 -5.39 16.42 4.54
N SER A 142 -6.66 16.11 4.76
CA SER A 142 -7.06 14.95 5.56
C SER A 142 -6.81 13.65 4.80
N PRO A 143 -6.18 12.64 5.42
CA PRO A 143 -5.96 11.35 4.79
C PRO A 143 -7.28 10.57 4.64
N LEU A 144 -7.32 9.72 3.61
CA LEU A 144 -8.43 8.82 3.35
C LEU A 144 -8.37 7.62 4.31
N THR A 145 -9.51 7.30 4.93
CA THR A 145 -9.65 6.16 5.84
C THR A 145 -10.82 5.26 5.44
N THR A 146 -10.85 4.03 5.96
CA THR A 146 -11.96 3.09 5.74
C THR A 146 -13.27 3.57 6.36
N GLY A 147 -13.24 4.45 7.36
CA GLY A 147 -14.43 5.06 7.96
C GLY A 147 -15.19 6.00 7.03
N GLU A 148 -14.53 6.48 5.97
CA GLU A 148 -15.10 7.38 4.96
C GLU A 148 -15.42 6.66 3.64
N TYR A 149 -15.01 5.41 3.54
CA TYR A 149 -15.32 4.55 2.41
C TYR A 149 -16.69 3.91 2.61
N ALA A 150 -17.65 4.19 1.71
CA ALA A 150 -19.01 3.65 1.74
C ALA A 150 -19.04 2.16 1.36
N GLY A 151 -18.27 1.33 2.01
CA GLY A 151 -18.20 -0.12 1.76
C GLY A 151 -17.43 -0.83 2.86
N THR A 152 -17.83 -2.05 3.17
CA THR A 152 -17.06 -2.86 4.11
C THR A 152 -15.81 -3.37 3.42
N TYR A 153 -14.65 -2.81 3.76
CA TYR A 153 -13.37 -3.33 3.29
C TYR A 153 -13.01 -4.58 4.12
N LEU A 154 -13.40 -5.73 3.63
CA LEU A 154 -13.15 -7.04 4.30
C LEU A 154 -11.94 -7.77 3.73
N GLY A 155 -11.15 -7.16 2.88
CA GLY A 155 -10.02 -7.83 2.22
C GLY A 155 -10.48 -9.03 1.38
N LYS A 156 -11.69 -8.98 0.82
CA LYS A 156 -12.17 -10.02 -0.08
C LYS A 156 -11.35 -10.03 -1.36
N ASP A 157 -11.10 -11.22 -1.82
CA ASP A 157 -10.41 -11.57 -3.08
C ASP A 157 -11.05 -10.89 -4.31
#